data_eb44df78fc9cd3d9d22fd003e92f4f2f
#
_entry.id   eb44df78fc9cd3d9d22fd003e92f4f2f
#
_cell.length_a   1.000
_cell.length_b   1.000
_cell.length_c   1.000
_cell.angle_alpha   90.00
_cell.angle_beta   90.00
_cell.angle_gamma   90.00
#
_symmetry.space_group_name_H-M   'P 1'
#
loop_
_entity.id
_entity.type
_entity.pdbx_description
1 polymer ?
#
loop_
_entity_poly.entity_id
_entity_poly.type
_entity_poly.pdbx_seq_one_letter_code
_entity_poly.pdbx_strand_id
1 'polypeptide(L)'
;LAEREHYLFWKLTNYFVIELDYRLVHIDREEKEVWLETVGHKKVDVIRILVEDIDWANWLKRDIIQTGVRAEGIRKHLMKRELNVLNIYVTEHTPVDDYEFVIQHPYDAENGRAHIQTVLIAKETLDDTICRMNEMLNSHFQIQTVDIYDPAITYELRQSAIQKTKRRQREERELFEYGKPFFTYLFIAAQVLMFLIVESSGGSTNIETLIKYGAKYNPLILAGEWWRFFTPIFLHIGLLHLLMNTLALYYLGMAVEKIFGRFRFLWIYLFSGFTGSVASFVFTNNLSAGASGAIFGCFGALLYMGVVNPRLFFRTIGVNVIAVIIINLIFGFTVPGIDNAGHIGGLIGGFLATGIVHFPGKRKWGLQFVSLLAAASAVYFMLNWGYHNDRPDTENARAQGQIENGEYGAAYETLLGLVSEGKGDADSYFKLAYTEAQLQKYEDAKKHFNRAIELEPDFHEAHFNLALIYYEQGDIEEAKKHASRAEEISDQEKYRDFFKKIE
;
A
#
# COMPACT_ATOMS: atom_id res chain seq x y z
N LEU A 1 -13.26 -41.79 -27.90
CA LEU A 1 -11.80 -41.61 -27.99
C LEU A 1 -11.16 -42.97 -28.01
N ALA A 2 -10.27 -43.23 -28.98
CA ALA A 2 -9.48 -44.44 -28.97
C ALA A 2 -8.52 -44.41 -27.75
N GLU A 3 -8.15 -45.55 -27.22
CA GLU A 3 -7.30 -45.67 -26.02
C GLU A 3 -5.95 -44.95 -26.19
N ARG A 4 -5.44 -44.90 -27.42
CA ARG A 4 -4.19 -44.26 -27.79
C ARG A 4 -4.23 -42.74 -27.59
N GLU A 5 -5.24 -42.06 -28.14
CA GLU A 5 -5.40 -40.60 -28.09
C GLU A 5 -5.57 -40.12 -26.64
N HIS A 6 -6.33 -40.90 -25.84
CA HIS A 6 -6.51 -40.61 -24.43
C HIS A 6 -5.24 -40.80 -23.60
N TYR A 7 -4.44 -41.82 -23.93
CA TYR A 7 -3.11 -41.99 -23.35
C TYR A 7 -2.18 -40.85 -23.72
N LEU A 8 -2.08 -40.46 -24.99
CA LEU A 8 -1.23 -39.38 -25.44
C LEU A 8 -1.59 -38.03 -24.79
N PHE A 9 -2.88 -37.76 -24.69
CA PHE A 9 -3.39 -36.58 -24.00
C PHE A 9 -2.91 -36.49 -22.54
N TRP A 10 -3.08 -37.57 -21.79
CA TRP A 10 -2.65 -37.56 -20.38
C TRP A 10 -1.12 -37.67 -20.25
N LYS A 11 -0.43 -38.32 -21.15
CA LYS A 11 1.03 -38.40 -21.18
C LYS A 11 1.65 -36.99 -21.40
N LEU A 12 1.15 -36.25 -22.36
CA LEU A 12 1.55 -34.87 -22.62
C LEU A 12 1.18 -33.96 -21.46
N THR A 13 -0.04 -34.04 -20.99
CA THR A 13 -0.50 -33.24 -19.84
C THR A 13 0.36 -33.48 -18.60
N ASN A 14 0.63 -34.76 -18.30
CA ASN A 14 1.49 -35.13 -17.19
C ASN A 14 2.90 -34.58 -17.36
N TYR A 15 3.52 -34.76 -18.51
CA TYR A 15 4.85 -34.23 -18.80
C TYR A 15 4.94 -32.72 -18.61
N PHE A 16 4.00 -31.98 -19.15
CA PHE A 16 3.98 -30.53 -19.00
C PHE A 16 3.79 -30.11 -17.53
N VAL A 17 2.93 -30.80 -16.79
CA VAL A 17 2.65 -30.48 -15.38
C VAL A 17 3.81 -30.93 -14.48
N ILE A 18 4.32 -32.16 -14.64
CA ILE A 18 5.31 -32.77 -13.72
C ILE A 18 6.73 -32.33 -14.05
N GLU A 19 7.14 -32.48 -15.31
CA GLU A 19 8.53 -32.23 -15.72
C GLU A 19 8.77 -30.76 -16.09
N LEU A 20 7.88 -30.16 -16.86
CA LEU A 20 8.04 -28.80 -17.31
C LEU A 20 7.37 -27.76 -16.40
N ASP A 21 6.77 -28.18 -15.30
CA ASP A 21 6.22 -27.31 -14.26
C ASP A 21 5.17 -26.31 -14.79
N TYR A 22 4.38 -26.70 -15.81
CA TYR A 22 3.19 -25.94 -16.19
C TYR A 22 2.08 -26.18 -15.19
N ARG A 23 1.18 -25.20 -15.09
CA ARG A 23 -0.01 -25.27 -14.25
C ARG A 23 -1.21 -25.65 -15.10
N LEU A 24 -1.94 -26.66 -14.71
CA LEU A 24 -3.25 -26.96 -15.28
C LEU A 24 -4.27 -25.93 -14.80
N VAL A 25 -4.80 -25.13 -15.73
CA VAL A 25 -5.72 -24.04 -15.45
C VAL A 25 -7.17 -24.45 -15.73
N HIS A 26 -7.37 -25.17 -16.82
CA HIS A 26 -8.68 -25.62 -17.26
C HIS A 26 -8.61 -27.05 -17.80
N ILE A 27 -9.64 -27.82 -17.51
CA ILE A 27 -9.92 -29.10 -18.14
C ILE A 27 -11.44 -29.12 -18.39
N ASP A 28 -11.83 -29.53 -19.58
CA ASP A 28 -13.25 -29.67 -19.92
C ASP A 28 -13.88 -30.88 -19.26
N ARG A 29 -15.22 -30.98 -19.29
CA ARG A 29 -15.97 -32.06 -18.63
C ARG A 29 -15.75 -33.43 -19.25
N GLU A 30 -15.47 -33.48 -20.53
CA GLU A 30 -15.25 -34.71 -21.29
C GLU A 30 -13.79 -35.16 -21.29
N GLU A 31 -12.90 -34.34 -20.65
CA GLU A 31 -11.46 -34.55 -20.60
C GLU A 31 -10.81 -34.64 -22.00
N LYS A 32 -11.34 -33.86 -22.94
CA LYS A 32 -10.81 -33.74 -24.30
C LYS A 32 -9.95 -32.50 -24.49
N GLU A 33 -10.13 -31.46 -23.68
CA GLU A 33 -9.39 -30.20 -23.79
C GLU A 33 -8.75 -29.82 -22.45
N VAL A 34 -7.47 -29.48 -22.47
CA VAL A 34 -6.78 -28.86 -21.33
C VAL A 34 -6.08 -27.59 -21.74
N TRP A 35 -6.02 -26.65 -20.77
CA TRP A 35 -5.20 -25.46 -20.87
C TRP A 35 -4.21 -25.43 -19.72
N LEU A 36 -2.94 -25.20 -20.08
CA LEU A 36 -1.82 -25.18 -19.17
C LEU A 36 -1.13 -23.82 -19.28
N GLU A 37 -0.76 -23.23 -18.14
CA GLU A 37 -0.08 -21.94 -18.05
C GLU A 37 1.32 -22.11 -17.51
N THR A 38 2.29 -21.37 -18.03
CA THR A 38 3.66 -21.39 -17.50
C THR A 38 3.74 -20.81 -16.10
N VAL A 39 4.53 -21.44 -15.26
CA VAL A 39 4.86 -20.92 -13.92
C VAL A 39 6.16 -20.09 -13.94
N GLY A 40 6.84 -19.99 -15.09
CA GLY A 40 8.13 -19.34 -15.27
C GLY A 40 8.25 -18.54 -16.57
N HIS A 41 9.41 -17.91 -16.77
CA HIS A 41 9.79 -17.33 -18.03
C HIS A 41 10.22 -18.46 -18.99
N LYS A 42 9.29 -18.90 -19.83
CA LYS A 42 9.52 -19.89 -20.89
C LYS A 42 9.15 -19.27 -22.23
N LYS A 43 9.63 -19.90 -23.31
CA LYS A 43 9.29 -19.46 -24.67
C LYS A 43 7.79 -19.57 -24.98
N VAL A 44 7.13 -20.56 -24.38
CA VAL A 44 5.69 -20.81 -24.53
C VAL A 44 4.99 -20.45 -23.22
N ASP A 45 4.05 -19.54 -23.30
CA ASP A 45 3.29 -19.04 -22.14
C ASP A 45 2.13 -19.94 -21.75
N VAL A 46 1.44 -20.44 -22.75
CA VAL A 46 0.23 -21.25 -22.61
C VAL A 46 0.29 -22.44 -23.53
N ILE A 47 -0.13 -23.60 -23.06
CA ILE A 47 -0.28 -24.81 -23.86
C ILE A 47 -1.74 -25.20 -23.84
N ARG A 48 -2.31 -25.45 -24.99
CA ARG A 48 -3.61 -26.08 -25.16
C ARG A 48 -3.42 -27.46 -25.76
N ILE A 49 -4.03 -28.48 -25.22
CA ILE A 49 -4.10 -29.83 -25.78
C ILE A 49 -5.56 -30.14 -26.02
N LEU A 50 -5.89 -30.48 -27.24
CA LEU A 50 -7.23 -30.92 -27.66
C LEU A 50 -7.15 -32.27 -28.33
N VAL A 51 -8.00 -33.17 -27.89
CA VAL A 51 -8.24 -34.46 -28.54
C VAL A 51 -9.51 -34.38 -29.33
N GLU A 52 -9.42 -34.50 -30.62
CA GLU A 52 -10.56 -34.45 -31.56
C GLU A 52 -10.18 -35.16 -32.85
N ASP A 53 -11.14 -35.86 -33.47
CA ASP A 53 -10.96 -36.45 -34.79
C ASP A 53 -11.15 -35.36 -35.85
N ILE A 54 -10.07 -35.03 -36.53
CA ILE A 54 -10.02 -33.91 -37.47
C ILE A 54 -9.97 -34.40 -38.91
N ASP A 55 -11.14 -34.48 -39.56
CA ASP A 55 -11.25 -34.97 -40.93
C ASP A 55 -10.86 -33.93 -41.96
N TRP A 56 -11.05 -32.63 -41.70
CA TRP A 56 -10.90 -31.55 -42.66
C TRP A 56 -10.06 -30.37 -42.15
N ALA A 57 -9.17 -29.85 -42.97
CA ALA A 57 -8.34 -28.67 -42.69
C ALA A 57 -9.17 -27.41 -42.35
N ASN A 58 -10.36 -27.25 -42.92
CA ASN A 58 -11.24 -26.13 -42.63
C ASN A 58 -11.75 -26.11 -41.19
N TRP A 59 -11.98 -27.28 -40.56
CA TRP A 59 -12.31 -27.37 -39.15
C TRP A 59 -11.13 -26.91 -38.31
N LEU A 60 -9.94 -27.44 -38.60
CA LEU A 60 -8.67 -27.08 -37.91
C LEU A 60 -8.43 -25.57 -37.97
N LYS A 61 -8.57 -24.94 -39.14
CA LYS A 61 -8.44 -23.50 -39.33
C LYS A 61 -9.39 -22.69 -38.46
N ARG A 62 -10.67 -23.08 -38.39
CA ARG A 62 -11.67 -22.40 -37.55
C ARG A 62 -11.35 -22.50 -36.09
N ASP A 63 -10.92 -23.66 -35.60
CA ASP A 63 -10.60 -23.84 -34.19
C ASP A 63 -9.32 -23.11 -33.79
N ILE A 64 -8.30 -23.02 -34.67
CA ILE A 64 -7.11 -22.17 -34.45
C ILE A 64 -7.51 -20.70 -34.31
N ILE A 65 -8.41 -20.19 -35.13
CA ILE A 65 -8.91 -18.81 -35.05
C ILE A 65 -9.63 -18.59 -33.70
N GLN A 66 -10.50 -19.53 -33.30
CA GLN A 66 -11.17 -19.44 -32.01
C GLN A 66 -10.18 -19.52 -30.83
N THR A 67 -9.15 -20.35 -30.94
CA THR A 67 -8.04 -20.42 -30.00
C THR A 67 -7.32 -19.08 -29.86
N GLY A 68 -7.12 -18.37 -31.00
CA GLY A 68 -6.57 -17.01 -31.01
C GLY A 68 -7.42 -16.01 -30.23
N VAL A 69 -8.75 -16.05 -30.37
CA VAL A 69 -9.67 -15.19 -29.61
C VAL A 69 -9.58 -15.48 -28.10
N ARG A 70 -9.57 -16.76 -27.73
CA ARG A 70 -9.40 -17.18 -26.31
C ARG A 70 -8.02 -16.75 -25.76
N ALA A 71 -6.96 -16.93 -26.55
CA ALA A 71 -5.60 -16.55 -26.20
C ALA A 71 -5.48 -15.05 -25.94
N GLU A 72 -6.12 -14.21 -26.74
CA GLU A 72 -6.16 -12.76 -26.52
C GLU A 72 -6.88 -12.39 -25.21
N GLY A 73 -7.96 -13.10 -24.87
CA GLY A 73 -8.61 -12.98 -23.55
C GLY A 73 -7.66 -13.33 -22.39
N ILE A 74 -6.92 -14.43 -22.52
CA ILE A 74 -5.92 -14.87 -21.55
C ILE A 74 -4.78 -13.84 -21.44
N ARG A 75 -4.27 -13.34 -22.57
CA ARG A 75 -3.23 -12.31 -22.62
C ARG A 75 -3.61 -11.07 -21.81
N LYS A 76 -4.84 -10.56 -22.03
CA LYS A 76 -5.37 -9.42 -21.27
C LYS A 76 -5.47 -9.71 -19.79
N HIS A 77 -5.97 -10.89 -19.43
CA HIS A 77 -6.09 -11.30 -18.02
C HIS A 77 -4.72 -11.42 -17.34
N LEU A 78 -3.72 -11.94 -18.03
CA LEU A 78 -2.35 -12.06 -17.54
C LEU A 78 -1.54 -10.76 -17.66
N MET A 79 -2.13 -9.70 -18.25
CA MET A 79 -1.49 -8.41 -18.53
C MET A 79 -0.16 -8.52 -19.28
N LYS A 80 -0.06 -9.49 -20.18
CA LYS A 80 1.12 -9.66 -21.00
C LYS A 80 1.08 -8.76 -22.24
N ARG A 81 2.25 -8.26 -22.66
CA ARG A 81 2.39 -7.52 -23.91
C ARG A 81 2.15 -8.44 -25.10
N GLU A 82 2.74 -9.61 -25.06
CA GLU A 82 2.63 -10.67 -26.06
C GLU A 82 2.37 -12.01 -25.36
N LEU A 83 1.69 -12.93 -26.02
CA LEU A 83 1.38 -14.27 -25.51
C LEU A 83 1.73 -15.32 -26.55
N ASN A 84 2.60 -16.26 -26.21
CA ASN A 84 2.95 -17.39 -27.05
C ASN A 84 2.18 -18.63 -26.62
N VAL A 85 1.37 -19.18 -27.51
CA VAL A 85 0.52 -20.34 -27.26
C VAL A 85 1.02 -21.52 -28.13
N LEU A 86 1.24 -22.65 -27.51
CA LEU A 86 1.42 -23.92 -28.19
C LEU A 86 0.08 -24.67 -28.20
N ASN A 87 -0.52 -24.81 -29.38
CA ASN A 87 -1.79 -25.48 -29.59
C ASN A 87 -1.54 -26.87 -30.15
N ILE A 88 -1.83 -27.91 -29.36
CA ILE A 88 -1.55 -29.30 -29.67
C ILE A 88 -2.86 -30.03 -29.96
N TYR A 89 -3.02 -30.55 -31.15
CA TYR A 89 -4.09 -31.46 -31.49
C TYR A 89 -3.60 -32.90 -31.42
N VAL A 90 -4.39 -33.76 -30.82
CA VAL A 90 -4.19 -35.21 -30.82
C VAL A 90 -5.36 -35.81 -31.56
N THR A 91 -5.11 -36.48 -32.66
CA THR A 91 -6.09 -37.08 -33.56
C THR A 91 -5.69 -38.48 -33.96
N GLU A 92 -6.62 -39.30 -34.38
CA GLU A 92 -6.29 -40.67 -34.84
C GLU A 92 -5.50 -40.61 -36.18
N HIS A 93 -6.02 -39.84 -37.14
CA HIS A 93 -5.42 -39.68 -38.44
C HIS A 93 -5.24 -38.19 -38.81
N THR A 94 -4.37 -37.92 -39.79
CA THR A 94 -4.25 -36.58 -40.39
C THR A 94 -5.49 -36.23 -41.22
N PRO A 95 -5.87 -34.94 -41.35
CA PRO A 95 -6.93 -34.49 -42.25
C PRO A 95 -6.76 -35.02 -43.67
N VAL A 96 -7.89 -35.30 -44.34
CA VAL A 96 -7.91 -35.88 -45.68
C VAL A 96 -7.45 -34.88 -46.74
N ASP A 97 -7.72 -33.60 -46.53
CA ASP A 97 -7.30 -32.49 -47.39
C ASP A 97 -5.96 -31.91 -46.94
N ASP A 98 -5.37 -31.04 -47.79
CA ASP A 98 -4.11 -30.39 -47.47
C ASP A 98 -4.31 -29.46 -46.24
N TYR A 99 -3.64 -29.79 -45.13
CA TYR A 99 -3.70 -29.08 -43.89
C TYR A 99 -2.35 -28.45 -43.47
N GLU A 100 -1.24 -28.84 -44.11
CA GLU A 100 0.10 -28.42 -43.72
C GLU A 100 0.26 -26.90 -43.77
N PHE A 101 -0.35 -26.24 -44.74
CA PHE A 101 -0.33 -24.79 -44.88
C PHE A 101 -1.00 -24.08 -43.70
N VAL A 102 -1.93 -24.74 -42.96
CA VAL A 102 -2.64 -24.18 -41.81
C VAL A 102 -1.74 -24.16 -40.56
N ILE A 103 -0.82 -25.14 -40.43
CA ILE A 103 0.03 -25.31 -39.25
C ILE A 103 1.49 -24.94 -39.46
N GLN A 104 1.88 -24.65 -40.72
CA GLN A 104 3.27 -24.36 -41.11
C GLN A 104 3.78 -23.08 -40.44
N HIS A 105 2.95 -22.06 -40.34
CA HIS A 105 3.28 -20.77 -39.75
C HIS A 105 2.43 -20.52 -38.52
N PRO A 106 2.96 -19.77 -37.51
CA PRO A 106 2.15 -19.33 -36.37
C PRO A 106 0.96 -18.49 -36.86
N TYR A 107 -0.20 -18.73 -36.27
CA TYR A 107 -1.37 -17.86 -36.44
C TYR A 107 -1.28 -16.69 -35.49
N ASP A 108 -1.30 -15.48 -35.98
CA ASP A 108 -1.35 -14.26 -35.21
C ASP A 108 -2.82 -13.84 -35.03
N ALA A 109 -3.25 -13.68 -33.76
CA ALA A 109 -4.59 -13.17 -33.46
C ALA A 109 -4.76 -11.74 -34.02
N GLU A 110 -6.01 -11.28 -34.16
CA GLU A 110 -6.38 -10.01 -34.82
C GLU A 110 -5.53 -8.78 -34.46
N ASN A 111 -4.99 -8.73 -33.24
CA ASN A 111 -4.15 -7.63 -32.77
C ASN A 111 -2.63 -7.90 -32.87
N GLY A 112 -2.21 -9.02 -33.47
CA GLY A 112 -0.80 -9.39 -33.63
C GLY A 112 -0.02 -9.55 -32.31
N ARG A 113 -0.71 -9.83 -31.21
CA ARG A 113 -0.07 -9.93 -29.88
C ARG A 113 -0.20 -11.31 -29.22
N ALA A 114 -1.05 -12.17 -29.73
CA ALA A 114 -1.11 -13.57 -29.35
C ALA A 114 -0.70 -14.42 -30.57
N HIS A 115 0.36 -15.20 -30.37
CA HIS A 115 0.99 -16.03 -31.40
C HIS A 115 0.68 -17.49 -31.11
N ILE A 116 -0.07 -18.14 -31.98
CA ILE A 116 -0.51 -19.52 -31.80
C ILE A 116 0.31 -20.42 -32.73
N GLN A 117 1.25 -21.15 -32.13
CA GLN A 117 1.97 -22.19 -32.86
C GLN A 117 1.20 -23.50 -32.72
N THR A 118 0.82 -24.08 -33.86
CA THR A 118 0.02 -25.30 -33.89
C THR A 118 0.88 -26.50 -34.23
N VAL A 119 0.65 -27.61 -33.55
CA VAL A 119 1.18 -28.93 -33.89
C VAL A 119 0.06 -29.97 -33.88
N LEU A 120 0.14 -30.94 -34.79
CA LEU A 120 -0.84 -31.99 -34.94
C LEU A 120 -0.15 -33.34 -34.73
N ILE A 121 -0.59 -34.10 -33.75
CA ILE A 121 -0.10 -35.42 -33.41
C ILE A 121 -1.09 -36.46 -33.90
N ALA A 122 -0.80 -37.07 -35.01
CA ALA A 122 -1.52 -38.20 -35.58
C ALA A 122 -0.62 -39.45 -35.54
N LYS A 123 -1.16 -40.59 -35.94
CA LYS A 123 -0.41 -41.84 -36.00
C LYS A 123 0.79 -41.72 -36.95
N GLU A 124 0.58 -41.05 -38.05
CA GLU A 124 1.52 -40.89 -39.16
C GLU A 124 2.62 -39.85 -38.85
N THR A 125 2.32 -38.84 -37.99
CA THR A 125 3.19 -37.68 -37.78
C THR A 125 3.80 -37.62 -36.38
N LEU A 126 3.64 -38.67 -35.57
CA LEU A 126 3.99 -38.69 -34.16
C LEU A 126 5.44 -38.28 -33.89
N ASP A 127 6.41 -38.97 -34.49
CA ASP A 127 7.83 -38.76 -34.22
C ASP A 127 8.32 -37.37 -34.66
N ASP A 128 7.93 -36.95 -35.89
CA ASP A 128 8.29 -35.66 -36.44
C ASP A 128 7.69 -34.48 -35.60
N THR A 129 6.44 -34.65 -35.17
CA THR A 129 5.76 -33.64 -34.34
C THR A 129 6.37 -33.53 -32.98
N ILE A 130 6.77 -34.65 -32.33
CA ILE A 130 7.47 -34.64 -31.06
C ILE A 130 8.83 -33.98 -31.20
N CYS A 131 9.57 -34.26 -32.28
CA CYS A 131 10.85 -33.61 -32.52
C CYS A 131 10.69 -32.07 -32.59
N ARG A 132 9.76 -31.57 -33.41
CA ARG A 132 9.43 -30.14 -33.52
C ARG A 132 9.01 -29.52 -32.16
N MET A 133 8.18 -30.23 -31.42
CA MET A 133 7.73 -29.77 -30.11
C MET A 133 8.91 -29.65 -29.11
N ASN A 134 9.83 -30.62 -29.12
CA ASN A 134 11.03 -30.61 -28.30
C ASN A 134 11.96 -29.42 -28.63
N GLU A 135 12.14 -29.10 -29.90
CA GLU A 135 12.89 -27.92 -30.35
C GLU A 135 12.26 -26.62 -29.87
N MET A 136 10.92 -26.47 -30.00
CA MET A 136 10.18 -25.29 -29.56
C MET A 136 10.28 -25.08 -28.05
N LEU A 137 10.18 -26.15 -27.28
CA LEU A 137 10.16 -26.12 -25.80
C LEU A 137 11.55 -26.25 -25.19
N ASN A 138 12.59 -26.52 -25.97
CA ASN A 138 13.91 -26.90 -25.49
C ASN A 138 13.82 -28.04 -24.47
N SER A 139 13.15 -29.12 -24.85
CA SER A 139 12.79 -30.26 -23.99
C SER A 139 13.23 -31.60 -24.63
N HIS A 140 13.12 -32.65 -23.86
CA HIS A 140 13.51 -34.02 -24.29
C HIS A 140 12.35 -34.98 -24.07
N PHE A 141 11.15 -34.61 -24.47
CA PHE A 141 10.00 -35.50 -24.37
C PHE A 141 10.15 -36.67 -25.33
N GLN A 142 9.90 -37.87 -24.84
CA GLN A 142 9.90 -39.11 -25.63
C GLN A 142 8.61 -39.90 -25.34
N ILE A 143 8.04 -40.41 -26.39
CA ILE A 143 6.93 -41.37 -26.30
C ILE A 143 7.46 -42.71 -26.76
N GLN A 144 7.41 -43.69 -25.88
CA GLN A 144 7.59 -45.08 -26.30
C GLN A 144 6.29 -45.51 -26.97
N THR A 145 6.36 -45.85 -28.24
CA THR A 145 5.26 -46.51 -28.94
C THR A 145 5.06 -47.88 -28.31
N VAL A 146 4.02 -48.03 -27.54
CA VAL A 146 3.62 -49.31 -26.94
C VAL A 146 2.50 -49.84 -27.81
N ASP A 147 2.60 -51.07 -28.21
CA ASP A 147 1.56 -51.72 -29.04
C ASP A 147 0.20 -51.86 -28.32
N ILE A 148 0.19 -51.75 -26.99
CA ILE A 148 -0.99 -51.82 -26.15
C ILE A 148 -0.94 -50.62 -25.17
N TYR A 149 -1.90 -49.74 -25.25
CA TYR A 149 -2.08 -48.63 -24.31
C TYR A 149 -2.86 -49.09 -23.09
N ASP A 150 -2.16 -49.24 -21.95
CA ASP A 150 -2.77 -49.68 -20.69
C ASP A 150 -3.60 -48.56 -20.05
N PRO A 151 -4.91 -48.75 -19.86
CA PRO A 151 -5.76 -47.80 -19.15
C PRO A 151 -5.28 -47.49 -17.73
N ALA A 152 -4.60 -48.44 -17.05
CA ALA A 152 -4.04 -48.22 -15.71
C ALA A 152 -2.93 -47.17 -15.73
N ILE A 153 -2.02 -47.20 -16.72
CA ILE A 153 -0.97 -46.20 -16.90
C ILE A 153 -1.58 -44.82 -17.19
N THR A 154 -2.58 -44.78 -18.06
CA THR A 154 -3.33 -43.54 -18.39
C THR A 154 -3.96 -42.94 -17.11
N TYR A 155 -4.56 -43.78 -16.29
CA TYR A 155 -5.14 -43.37 -15.00
C TYR A 155 -4.07 -42.82 -14.04
N GLU A 156 -2.92 -43.45 -13.92
CA GLU A 156 -1.80 -43.00 -13.07
C GLU A 156 -1.27 -41.62 -13.54
N LEU A 157 -1.05 -41.43 -14.85
CA LEU A 157 -0.60 -40.16 -15.44
C LEU A 157 -1.60 -39.03 -15.12
N ARG A 158 -2.90 -39.32 -15.30
CA ARG A 158 -4.00 -38.41 -14.97
C ARG A 158 -3.99 -38.05 -13.50
N GLN A 159 -3.95 -39.05 -12.62
CA GLN A 159 -3.97 -38.82 -11.18
C GLN A 159 -2.78 -37.99 -10.71
N SER A 160 -1.58 -38.25 -11.22
CA SER A 160 -0.36 -37.53 -10.90
C SER A 160 -0.48 -36.05 -11.28
N ALA A 161 -0.92 -35.72 -12.50
CA ALA A 161 -1.11 -34.36 -12.96
C ALA A 161 -2.17 -33.60 -12.13
N ILE A 162 -3.32 -34.26 -11.87
CA ILE A 162 -4.42 -33.67 -11.07
C ILE A 162 -3.97 -33.46 -9.60
N GLN A 163 -3.27 -34.41 -9.00
CA GLN A 163 -2.80 -34.30 -7.61
C GLN A 163 -1.80 -33.17 -7.47
N LYS A 164 -0.83 -33.01 -8.37
CA LYS A 164 0.12 -31.89 -8.34
C LYS A 164 -0.62 -30.55 -8.45
N THR A 165 -1.62 -30.48 -9.32
CA THR A 165 -2.46 -29.27 -9.48
C THR A 165 -3.24 -28.96 -8.20
N LYS A 166 -3.92 -29.94 -7.62
CA LYS A 166 -4.66 -29.77 -6.35
C LYS A 166 -3.75 -29.37 -5.20
N ARG A 167 -2.56 -30.00 -5.10
CA ARG A 167 -1.56 -29.66 -4.09
C ARG A 167 -1.13 -28.19 -4.21
N ARG A 168 -0.84 -27.69 -5.42
CA ARG A 168 -0.52 -26.29 -5.66
C ARG A 168 -1.64 -25.35 -5.26
N GLN A 169 -2.87 -25.65 -5.68
CA GLN A 169 -4.02 -24.84 -5.33
C GLN A 169 -4.22 -24.78 -3.81
N ARG A 170 -3.99 -25.89 -3.12
CA ARG A 170 -4.06 -25.95 -1.67
C ARG A 170 -2.96 -25.11 -1.01
N GLU A 171 -1.71 -25.23 -1.45
CA GLU A 171 -0.58 -24.44 -0.94
C GLU A 171 -0.82 -22.92 -1.14
N GLU A 172 -1.38 -22.52 -2.29
CA GLU A 172 -1.78 -21.13 -2.55
C GLU A 172 -2.91 -20.67 -1.63
N ARG A 173 -3.93 -21.49 -1.47
CA ARG A 173 -5.05 -21.19 -0.59
C ARG A 173 -4.63 -21.10 0.88
N GLU A 174 -3.79 -22.02 1.34
CA GLU A 174 -3.25 -22.01 2.70
C GLU A 174 -2.42 -20.75 2.97
N LEU A 175 -1.79 -20.17 1.96
CA LEU A 175 -1.07 -18.91 2.09
C LEU A 175 -2.02 -17.71 2.29
N PHE A 176 -3.19 -17.70 1.64
CA PHE A 176 -4.19 -16.63 1.77
C PHE A 176 -5.14 -16.82 2.96
N GLU A 177 -5.28 -18.03 3.49
CA GLU A 177 -6.23 -18.38 4.57
C GLU A 177 -5.52 -18.90 5.82
N TYR A 178 -4.26 -18.51 6.07
CA TYR A 178 -3.48 -18.97 7.23
C TYR A 178 -4.08 -18.53 8.56
N GLY A 179 -4.47 -17.26 8.68
CA GLY A 179 -4.96 -16.66 9.93
C GLY A 179 -6.48 -16.51 9.97
N LYS A 180 -7.01 -16.41 11.19
CA LYS A 180 -8.41 -16.01 11.41
C LYS A 180 -8.42 -14.57 11.92
N PRO A 181 -9.13 -13.62 11.26
CA PRO A 181 -9.21 -12.22 11.67
C PRO A 181 -9.76 -12.08 13.09
N PHE A 182 -9.06 -11.30 13.89
CA PHE A 182 -9.44 -10.92 15.26
C PHE A 182 -9.10 -9.44 15.53
N PHE A 183 -7.85 -9.05 15.30
CA PHE A 183 -7.40 -7.68 15.58
C PHE A 183 -8.01 -6.66 14.63
N THR A 184 -8.33 -7.05 13.39
CA THR A 184 -9.08 -6.19 12.47
C THR A 184 -10.40 -5.74 13.09
N TYR A 185 -11.19 -6.65 13.64
CA TYR A 185 -12.46 -6.31 14.30
C TYR A 185 -12.24 -5.53 15.60
N LEU A 186 -11.21 -5.88 16.38
CA LEU A 186 -10.88 -5.18 17.61
C LEU A 186 -10.51 -3.71 17.32
N PHE A 187 -9.69 -3.44 16.31
CA PHE A 187 -9.32 -2.08 15.93
C PHE A 187 -10.52 -1.29 15.41
N ILE A 188 -11.38 -1.88 14.58
CA ILE A 188 -12.63 -1.23 14.14
C ILE A 188 -13.48 -0.85 15.36
N ALA A 189 -13.69 -1.78 16.29
CA ALA A 189 -14.48 -1.51 17.50
C ALA A 189 -13.84 -0.39 18.36
N ALA A 190 -12.51 -0.40 18.53
CA ALA A 190 -11.79 0.62 19.28
C ALA A 190 -11.91 2.01 18.61
N GLN A 191 -11.80 2.09 17.28
CA GLN A 191 -11.93 3.33 16.51
C GLN A 191 -13.34 3.91 16.61
N VAL A 192 -14.36 3.06 16.47
CA VAL A 192 -15.77 3.48 16.63
C VAL A 192 -16.02 3.97 18.05
N LEU A 193 -15.54 3.25 19.08
CA LEU A 193 -15.68 3.66 20.47
C LEU A 193 -15.00 5.00 20.73
N MET A 194 -13.75 5.17 20.26
CA MET A 194 -13.02 6.44 20.43
C MET A 194 -13.71 7.59 19.70
N PHE A 195 -14.25 7.35 18.52
CA PHE A 195 -15.02 8.35 17.79
C PHE A 195 -16.25 8.83 18.60
N LEU A 196 -17.01 7.90 19.18
CA LEU A 196 -18.18 8.23 20.01
C LEU A 196 -17.78 9.04 21.27
N ILE A 197 -16.65 8.68 21.89
CA ILE A 197 -16.11 9.42 23.06
C ILE A 197 -15.72 10.85 22.66
N VAL A 198 -14.97 11.01 21.57
CA VAL A 198 -14.52 12.32 21.07
C VAL A 198 -15.73 13.18 20.64
N GLU A 199 -16.68 12.57 19.92
CA GLU A 199 -17.89 13.27 19.48
C GLU A 199 -18.74 13.80 20.66
N SER A 200 -18.88 12.99 21.70
CA SER A 200 -19.62 13.38 22.93
C SER A 200 -18.87 14.40 23.79
N SER A 201 -17.57 14.62 23.58
CA SER A 201 -16.70 15.45 24.44
C SER A 201 -16.31 16.80 23.83
N GLY A 202 -16.93 17.21 22.73
CA GLY A 202 -16.65 18.47 22.06
C GLY A 202 -16.58 18.39 20.54
N GLY A 203 -16.77 17.19 19.98
CA GLY A 203 -16.86 16.96 18.52
C GLY A 203 -15.56 16.48 17.89
N SER A 204 -15.71 15.57 16.95
CA SER A 204 -14.60 14.96 16.21
C SER A 204 -13.98 15.84 15.13
N THR A 205 -14.53 17.03 14.89
CA THR A 205 -13.98 18.06 13.99
C THR A 205 -13.35 19.22 14.73
N ASN A 206 -13.48 19.27 16.07
CA ASN A 206 -12.88 20.30 16.89
C ASN A 206 -11.41 19.96 17.16
N ILE A 207 -10.52 20.90 16.81
CA ILE A 207 -9.05 20.74 16.91
C ILE A 207 -8.61 20.54 18.37
N GLU A 208 -9.13 21.32 19.30
CA GLU A 208 -8.78 21.23 20.73
C GLU A 208 -9.19 19.87 21.30
N THR A 209 -10.37 19.38 20.93
CA THR A 209 -10.84 18.06 21.33
C THR A 209 -9.91 16.97 20.81
N LEU A 210 -9.53 17.04 19.52
CA LEU A 210 -8.60 16.08 18.93
C LEU A 210 -7.22 16.11 19.59
N ILE A 211 -6.68 17.30 19.90
CA ILE A 211 -5.43 17.46 20.62
C ILE A 211 -5.53 16.83 22.01
N LYS A 212 -6.59 17.12 22.76
CA LYS A 212 -6.87 16.57 24.08
C LYS A 212 -6.87 15.04 24.09
N TYR A 213 -7.41 14.41 23.04
CA TYR A 213 -7.49 12.94 22.92
C TYR A 213 -6.28 12.30 22.25
N GLY A 214 -5.23 13.06 21.92
CA GLY A 214 -3.94 12.54 21.48
C GLY A 214 -3.75 12.48 19.97
N ALA A 215 -4.35 13.40 19.22
CA ALA A 215 -3.99 13.61 17.82
C ALA A 215 -2.50 13.91 17.67
N LYS A 216 -1.91 13.59 16.52
CA LYS A 216 -0.54 13.97 16.21
C LYS A 216 -0.48 15.49 16.10
N TYR A 217 0.25 16.09 17.02
CA TYR A 217 0.45 17.53 17.11
C TYR A 217 1.89 17.81 17.51
N ASN A 218 2.65 18.41 16.58
CA ASN A 218 4.10 18.56 16.71
C ASN A 218 4.54 19.25 18.01
N PRO A 219 3.92 20.38 18.42
CA PRO A 219 4.35 21.06 19.64
C PRO A 219 4.32 20.17 20.89
N LEU A 220 3.27 19.36 21.08
CA LEU A 220 3.17 18.47 22.24
C LEU A 220 4.09 17.25 22.13
N ILE A 221 4.37 16.76 20.90
CA ILE A 221 5.41 15.74 20.70
C ILE A 221 6.77 16.27 21.14
N LEU A 222 7.11 17.50 20.75
CA LEU A 222 8.36 18.17 21.13
C LEU A 222 8.42 18.46 22.65
N ALA A 223 7.29 18.72 23.28
CA ALA A 223 7.16 18.83 24.74
C ALA A 223 7.24 17.47 25.49
N GLY A 224 7.44 16.36 24.76
CA GLY A 224 7.68 15.04 25.33
C GLY A 224 6.49 14.07 25.27
N GLU A 225 5.37 14.43 24.66
CA GLU A 225 4.20 13.57 24.52
C GLU A 225 4.38 12.54 23.37
N TRP A 226 5.38 11.68 23.48
CA TRP A 226 5.75 10.67 22.48
C TRP A 226 4.64 9.67 22.14
N TRP A 227 3.66 9.45 23.01
CA TRP A 227 2.52 8.56 22.75
C TRP A 227 1.66 9.04 21.57
N ARG A 228 1.76 10.31 21.18
CA ARG A 228 1.11 10.89 19.99
C ARG A 228 1.63 10.32 18.67
N PHE A 229 2.64 9.48 18.69
CA PHE A 229 2.99 8.66 17.53
C PHE A 229 2.08 7.42 17.37
N PHE A 230 1.32 7.04 18.42
CA PHE A 230 0.47 5.85 18.41
C PHE A 230 -1.03 6.17 18.51
N THR A 231 -1.40 7.14 19.32
CA THR A 231 -2.81 7.48 19.61
C THR A 231 -3.60 7.94 18.39
N PRO A 232 -3.03 8.63 17.35
CA PRO A 232 -3.78 9.07 16.19
C PRO A 232 -4.46 7.94 15.41
N ILE A 233 -3.93 6.70 15.48
CA ILE A 233 -4.47 5.52 14.80
C ILE A 233 -5.94 5.26 15.21
N PHE A 234 -6.33 5.69 16.40
CA PHE A 234 -7.67 5.46 16.95
C PHE A 234 -8.61 6.66 16.80
N LEU A 235 -8.10 7.82 16.39
CA LEU A 235 -8.85 9.06 16.26
C LEU A 235 -9.27 9.30 14.81
N HIS A 236 -10.44 9.95 14.61
CA HIS A 236 -10.92 10.26 13.26
C HIS A 236 -11.57 11.63 13.21
N ILE A 237 -11.31 12.39 12.15
CA ILE A 237 -11.83 13.74 11.91
C ILE A 237 -13.14 13.62 11.13
N GLY A 238 -14.27 13.62 11.84
CA GLY A 238 -15.60 13.52 11.25
C GLY A 238 -16.00 12.08 10.85
N LEU A 239 -17.30 11.88 10.71
CA LEU A 239 -17.91 10.56 10.47
C LEU A 239 -17.48 9.93 9.14
N LEU A 240 -17.40 10.73 8.05
CA LEU A 240 -17.02 10.19 6.74
C LEU A 240 -15.61 9.61 6.76
N HIS A 241 -14.66 10.27 7.45
CA HIS A 241 -13.30 9.79 7.59
C HIS A 241 -13.25 8.46 8.36
N LEU A 242 -14.01 8.33 9.46
CA LEU A 242 -14.16 7.07 10.19
C LEU A 242 -14.72 5.96 9.28
N LEU A 243 -15.80 6.23 8.54
CA LEU A 243 -16.42 5.23 7.66
C LEU A 243 -15.48 4.74 6.57
N MET A 244 -14.75 5.64 5.91
CA MET A 244 -13.79 5.27 4.87
C MET A 244 -12.63 4.45 5.42
N ASN A 245 -12.08 4.84 6.58
CA ASN A 245 -11.02 4.06 7.25
C ASN A 245 -11.53 2.69 7.74
N THR A 246 -12.73 2.64 8.30
CA THR A 246 -13.34 1.38 8.75
C THR A 246 -13.54 0.42 7.58
N LEU A 247 -14.05 0.91 6.44
CA LEU A 247 -14.25 0.10 5.23
C LEU A 247 -12.91 -0.41 4.70
N ALA A 248 -11.91 0.46 4.59
CA ALA A 248 -10.58 0.09 4.14
C ALA A 248 -9.91 -0.92 5.08
N LEU A 249 -9.99 -0.71 6.40
CA LEU A 249 -9.46 -1.63 7.39
C LEU A 249 -10.18 -2.98 7.36
N TYR A 250 -11.51 -3.00 7.17
CA TYR A 250 -12.27 -4.23 7.05
C TYR A 250 -11.76 -5.10 5.91
N TYR A 251 -11.55 -4.54 4.71
CA TYR A 251 -11.08 -5.32 3.57
C TYR A 251 -9.57 -5.62 3.63
N LEU A 252 -8.74 -4.60 3.83
CA LEU A 252 -7.29 -4.75 3.79
C LEU A 252 -6.74 -5.40 5.06
N GLY A 253 -7.22 -4.98 6.21
CA GLY A 253 -6.83 -5.56 7.49
C GLY A 253 -7.14 -7.05 7.55
N MET A 254 -8.36 -7.45 7.16
CA MET A 254 -8.73 -8.87 7.09
C MET A 254 -7.85 -9.65 6.11
N ALA A 255 -7.53 -9.08 4.94
CA ALA A 255 -6.67 -9.75 3.97
C ALA A 255 -5.26 -9.98 4.54
N VAL A 256 -4.66 -8.95 5.14
CA VAL A 256 -3.32 -9.04 5.74
C VAL A 256 -3.33 -9.97 6.96
N GLU A 257 -4.35 -9.89 7.83
CA GLU A 257 -4.46 -10.74 9.01
C GLU A 257 -4.66 -12.22 8.63
N LYS A 258 -5.41 -12.52 7.56
CA LYS A 258 -5.53 -13.87 7.00
C LYS A 258 -4.20 -14.39 6.44
N ILE A 259 -3.45 -13.57 5.74
CA ILE A 259 -2.17 -13.99 5.12
C ILE A 259 -1.07 -14.18 6.17
N PHE A 260 -0.90 -13.23 7.08
CA PHE A 260 0.23 -13.21 8.01
C PHE A 260 -0.09 -13.77 9.41
N GLY A 261 -1.37 -13.89 9.74
CA GLY A 261 -1.84 -14.29 11.07
C GLY A 261 -1.91 -13.11 12.05
N ARG A 262 -2.69 -13.28 13.14
CA ARG A 262 -3.08 -12.20 14.05
C ARG A 262 -1.93 -11.41 14.67
N PHE A 263 -0.91 -12.07 15.23
CA PHE A 263 0.16 -11.36 15.92
C PHE A 263 1.12 -10.61 14.98
N ARG A 264 1.36 -11.17 13.76
CA ARG A 264 2.12 -10.45 12.74
C ARG A 264 1.34 -9.26 12.21
N PHE A 265 0.03 -9.42 12.01
CA PHE A 265 -0.85 -8.31 11.64
C PHE A 265 -0.87 -7.21 12.70
N LEU A 266 -0.98 -7.56 14.00
CA LEU A 266 -0.89 -6.60 15.10
C LEU A 266 0.41 -5.78 15.03
N TRP A 267 1.55 -6.44 14.85
CA TRP A 267 2.84 -5.79 14.68
C TRP A 267 2.87 -4.88 13.44
N ILE A 268 2.47 -5.40 12.29
CA ILE A 268 2.45 -4.66 11.02
C ILE A 268 1.59 -3.40 11.16
N TYR A 269 0.39 -3.53 11.69
CA TYR A 269 -0.57 -2.45 11.82
C TYR A 269 -0.09 -1.33 12.75
N LEU A 270 0.34 -1.68 13.96
CA LEU A 270 0.82 -0.71 14.94
C LEU A 270 2.13 -0.05 14.51
N PHE A 271 3.08 -0.82 13.99
CA PHE A 271 4.34 -0.28 13.51
C PHE A 271 4.15 0.66 12.31
N SER A 272 3.24 0.32 11.40
CA SER A 272 2.91 1.17 10.25
C SER A 272 2.26 2.49 10.68
N GLY A 273 1.33 2.43 11.62
CA GLY A 273 0.72 3.63 12.18
C GLY A 273 1.75 4.52 12.86
N PHE A 274 2.65 3.92 13.65
CA PHE A 274 3.78 4.61 14.27
C PHE A 274 4.69 5.29 13.23
N THR A 275 5.16 4.55 12.21
CA THR A 275 6.03 5.13 11.17
C THR A 275 5.31 6.17 10.32
N GLY A 276 4.00 6.01 10.10
CA GLY A 276 3.16 7.03 9.48
C GLY A 276 3.15 8.32 10.31
N SER A 277 2.89 8.22 11.62
CA SER A 277 2.91 9.38 12.52
C SER A 277 4.30 10.01 12.61
N VAL A 278 5.38 9.23 12.60
CA VAL A 278 6.76 9.74 12.59
C VAL A 278 7.03 10.50 11.28
N ALA A 279 6.64 9.95 10.14
CA ALA A 279 6.79 10.65 8.87
C ALA A 279 5.95 11.94 8.82
N SER A 280 4.73 11.91 9.32
CA SER A 280 3.88 13.08 9.49
C SER A 280 4.54 14.14 10.38
N PHE A 281 5.13 13.76 11.51
CA PHE A 281 5.87 14.65 12.41
C PHE A 281 7.03 15.34 11.69
N VAL A 282 7.75 14.62 10.84
CA VAL A 282 8.93 15.14 10.12
C VAL A 282 8.55 16.05 8.95
N PHE A 283 7.53 15.69 8.19
CA PHE A 283 7.26 16.32 6.89
C PHE A 283 6.05 17.24 6.86
N THR A 284 5.23 17.29 7.94
CA THR A 284 4.06 18.17 8.02
C THR A 284 3.84 18.70 9.43
N ASN A 285 3.43 19.97 9.51
CA ASN A 285 3.08 20.61 10.78
C ASN A 285 1.59 20.47 11.11
N ASN A 286 0.80 20.03 10.14
CA ASN A 286 -0.65 19.88 10.33
C ASN A 286 -0.96 18.84 11.42
N LEU A 287 -2.02 19.08 12.17
CA LEU A 287 -2.62 18.08 13.03
C LEU A 287 -3.04 16.86 12.19
N SER A 288 -2.71 15.67 12.67
CA SER A 288 -3.10 14.43 12.00
C SER A 288 -3.80 13.47 12.97
N ALA A 289 -4.90 12.88 12.50
CA ALA A 289 -5.66 11.88 13.20
C ALA A 289 -6.33 10.95 12.18
N GLY A 290 -6.15 9.66 12.31
CA GLY A 290 -6.72 8.65 11.41
C GLY A 290 -5.93 7.34 11.40
N ALA A 291 -6.61 6.26 11.11
CA ALA A 291 -6.00 4.94 10.94
C ALA A 291 -5.28 4.79 9.59
N SER A 292 -5.36 5.77 8.71
CA SER A 292 -4.95 5.66 7.32
C SER A 292 -3.47 5.29 7.16
N GLY A 293 -2.56 5.81 7.99
CA GLY A 293 -1.16 5.40 7.98
C GLY A 293 -0.97 3.89 8.24
N ALA A 294 -1.68 3.33 9.21
CA ALA A 294 -1.68 1.89 9.48
C ALA A 294 -2.34 1.08 8.36
N ILE A 295 -3.38 1.61 7.72
CA ILE A 295 -4.06 1.00 6.57
C ILE A 295 -3.14 1.01 5.34
N PHE A 296 -2.41 2.10 5.09
CA PHE A 296 -1.35 2.13 4.07
C PHE A 296 -0.25 1.10 4.38
N GLY A 297 0.01 0.83 5.64
CA GLY A 297 0.87 -0.28 6.06
C GLY A 297 0.36 -1.65 5.64
N CYS A 298 -0.96 -1.87 5.62
CA CYS A 298 -1.53 -3.08 5.05
C CYS A 298 -1.22 -3.21 3.54
N PHE A 299 -1.29 -2.11 2.78
CA PHE A 299 -0.82 -2.11 1.40
C PHE A 299 0.68 -2.42 1.31
N GLY A 300 1.51 -1.85 2.19
CA GLY A 300 2.94 -2.17 2.30
C GLY A 300 3.19 -3.67 2.52
N ALA A 301 2.41 -4.31 3.37
CA ALA A 301 2.46 -5.76 3.60
C ALA A 301 2.11 -6.56 2.34
N LEU A 302 1.09 -6.15 1.60
CA LEU A 302 0.73 -6.78 0.33
C LEU A 302 1.79 -6.56 -0.76
N LEU A 303 2.42 -5.38 -0.82
CA LEU A 303 3.56 -5.13 -1.72
C LEU A 303 4.77 -6.01 -1.35
N TYR A 304 5.04 -6.21 -0.06
CA TYR A 304 6.07 -7.16 0.37
C TYR A 304 5.78 -8.59 -0.13
N MET A 305 4.51 -9.03 -0.08
CA MET A 305 4.10 -10.28 -0.70
C MET A 305 4.42 -10.29 -2.20
N GLY A 306 4.20 -9.15 -2.88
CA GLY A 306 4.53 -8.99 -4.30
C GLY A 306 6.01 -9.15 -4.62
N VAL A 307 6.89 -8.66 -3.76
CA VAL A 307 8.35 -8.83 -3.92
C VAL A 307 8.78 -10.28 -3.65
N VAL A 308 8.22 -10.94 -2.64
CA VAL A 308 8.62 -12.30 -2.27
C VAL A 308 7.98 -13.37 -3.16
N ASN A 309 6.74 -13.16 -3.60
CA ASN A 309 5.97 -14.08 -4.44
C ASN A 309 5.32 -13.33 -5.62
N PRO A 310 6.10 -12.75 -6.56
CA PRO A 310 5.57 -11.84 -7.57
C PRO A 310 4.52 -12.48 -8.48
N ARG A 311 4.73 -13.73 -8.89
CA ARG A 311 3.78 -14.44 -9.76
C ARG A 311 2.41 -14.61 -9.12
N LEU A 312 2.37 -15.06 -7.85
CA LEU A 312 1.12 -15.23 -7.12
C LEU A 312 0.42 -13.88 -6.90
N PHE A 313 1.17 -12.86 -6.53
CA PHE A 313 0.68 -11.52 -6.28
C PHE A 313 0.01 -10.92 -7.52
N PHE A 314 0.73 -10.82 -8.65
CA PHE A 314 0.20 -10.20 -9.86
C PHE A 314 -0.95 -10.98 -10.49
N ARG A 315 -0.97 -12.30 -10.32
CA ARG A 315 -2.08 -13.13 -10.79
C ARG A 315 -3.37 -12.96 -9.96
N THR A 316 -3.26 -12.61 -8.68
CA THR A 316 -4.41 -12.59 -7.77
C THR A 316 -4.89 -11.18 -7.45
N ILE A 317 -4.06 -10.37 -6.79
CA ILE A 317 -4.46 -9.09 -6.21
C ILE A 317 -3.57 -7.91 -6.66
N GLY A 318 -2.40 -8.16 -7.23
CA GLY A 318 -1.33 -7.17 -7.37
C GLY A 318 -1.73 -5.92 -8.13
N VAL A 319 -2.41 -6.08 -9.27
CA VAL A 319 -2.86 -4.95 -10.10
C VAL A 319 -3.83 -4.06 -9.35
N ASN A 320 -4.81 -4.67 -8.67
CA ASN A 320 -5.81 -3.94 -7.90
C ASN A 320 -5.16 -3.21 -6.71
N VAL A 321 -4.23 -3.86 -6.01
CA VAL A 321 -3.48 -3.25 -4.89
C VAL A 321 -2.71 -2.02 -5.36
N ILE A 322 -1.94 -2.14 -6.46
CA ILE A 322 -1.17 -1.02 -7.01
C ILE A 322 -2.09 0.12 -7.48
N ALA A 323 -3.16 -0.21 -8.21
CA ALA A 323 -4.13 0.78 -8.68
C ALA A 323 -4.77 1.55 -7.52
N VAL A 324 -5.20 0.86 -6.46
CA VAL A 324 -5.80 1.49 -5.29
C VAL A 324 -4.79 2.36 -4.54
N ILE A 325 -3.53 1.94 -4.40
CA ILE A 325 -2.46 2.77 -3.81
C ILE A 325 -2.30 4.07 -4.61
N ILE A 326 -2.17 3.97 -5.94
CA ILE A 326 -1.98 5.13 -6.82
C ILE A 326 -3.17 6.09 -6.72
N ILE A 327 -4.40 5.58 -6.79
CA ILE A 327 -5.63 6.38 -6.69
C ILE A 327 -5.67 7.11 -5.34
N ASN A 328 -5.40 6.43 -4.23
CA ASN A 328 -5.41 7.04 -2.90
C ASN A 328 -4.31 8.09 -2.72
N LEU A 329 -3.11 7.87 -3.26
CA LEU A 329 -2.04 8.87 -3.22
C LEU A 329 -2.39 10.11 -4.07
N ILE A 330 -2.90 9.93 -5.30
CA ILE A 330 -3.35 11.03 -6.14
C ILE A 330 -4.43 11.83 -5.41
N PHE A 331 -5.43 11.15 -4.84
CA PHE A 331 -6.50 11.78 -4.06
C PHE A 331 -5.94 12.55 -2.87
N GLY A 332 -4.98 11.97 -2.14
CA GLY A 332 -4.31 12.61 -1.02
C GLY A 332 -3.54 13.89 -1.42
N PHE A 333 -2.91 13.92 -2.59
CA PHE A 333 -2.21 15.12 -3.08
C PHE A 333 -3.15 16.18 -3.65
N THR A 334 -4.38 15.81 -4.03
CA THR A 334 -5.36 16.75 -4.62
C THR A 334 -6.30 17.36 -3.59
N VAL A 335 -6.55 16.66 -2.48
CA VAL A 335 -7.49 17.09 -1.44
C VAL A 335 -6.72 17.69 -0.26
N PRO A 336 -6.92 18.99 0.06
CA PRO A 336 -6.28 19.61 1.22
C PRO A 336 -6.63 18.92 2.53
N GLY A 337 -5.68 18.89 3.47
CA GLY A 337 -5.89 18.30 4.81
C GLY A 337 -5.63 16.80 4.90
N ILE A 338 -5.30 16.12 3.79
CA ILE A 338 -4.88 14.71 3.82
C ILE A 338 -3.38 14.61 4.10
N ASP A 339 -3.03 13.78 5.09
CA ASP A 339 -1.66 13.56 5.52
C ASP A 339 -0.93 12.52 4.63
N ASN A 340 -0.45 12.98 3.46
CA ASN A 340 0.30 12.11 2.55
C ASN A 340 1.63 11.64 3.14
N ALA A 341 2.28 12.42 3.99
CA ALA A 341 3.50 11.99 4.67
C ALA A 341 3.22 10.78 5.57
N GLY A 342 2.11 10.84 6.32
CA GLY A 342 1.63 9.73 7.13
C GLY A 342 1.29 8.48 6.29
N HIS A 343 0.67 8.65 5.13
CA HIS A 343 0.35 7.55 4.21
C HIS A 343 1.61 6.87 3.66
N ILE A 344 2.56 7.64 3.14
CA ILE A 344 3.82 7.11 2.58
C ILE A 344 4.68 6.48 3.68
N GLY A 345 4.78 7.15 4.85
CA GLY A 345 5.48 6.60 6.01
C GLY A 345 4.88 5.28 6.50
N GLY A 346 3.57 5.18 6.52
CA GLY A 346 2.83 3.96 6.84
C GLY A 346 3.06 2.84 5.81
N LEU A 347 3.01 3.17 4.51
CA LEU A 347 3.27 2.22 3.42
C LEU A 347 4.66 1.59 3.52
N ILE A 348 5.69 2.43 3.66
CA ILE A 348 7.07 1.98 3.80
C ILE A 348 7.27 1.21 5.09
N GLY A 349 6.74 1.74 6.21
CA GLY A 349 6.78 1.08 7.51
C GLY A 349 6.14 -0.30 7.50
N GLY A 350 4.99 -0.44 6.85
CA GLY A 350 4.30 -1.72 6.71
C GLY A 350 5.05 -2.74 5.86
N PHE A 351 5.69 -2.28 4.79
CA PHE A 351 6.58 -3.13 3.98
C PHE A 351 7.75 -3.66 4.82
N LEU A 352 8.43 -2.79 5.57
CA LEU A 352 9.56 -3.15 6.43
C LEU A 352 9.12 -4.02 7.62
N ALA A 353 8.01 -3.66 8.27
CA ALA A 353 7.44 -4.45 9.37
C ALA A 353 7.12 -5.88 8.94
N THR A 354 6.59 -6.02 7.73
CA THR A 354 6.30 -7.33 7.15
C THR A 354 7.58 -8.09 6.83
N GLY A 355 8.61 -7.40 6.35
CA GLY A 355 9.96 -7.97 6.16
C GLY A 355 10.55 -8.53 7.44
N ILE A 356 10.37 -7.86 8.58
CA ILE A 356 10.84 -8.29 9.90
C ILE A 356 10.16 -9.60 10.34
N VAL A 357 8.84 -9.69 10.21
CA VAL A 357 8.09 -10.87 10.70
C VAL A 357 7.96 -11.99 9.68
N HIS A 358 8.12 -11.68 8.40
CA HIS A 358 8.03 -12.59 7.25
C HIS A 358 6.76 -13.46 7.24
N PHE A 359 6.64 -14.35 6.24
CA PHE A 359 5.51 -15.28 6.14
C PHE A 359 5.53 -16.36 7.24
N PRO A 360 4.35 -16.84 7.67
CA PRO A 360 4.26 -17.94 8.63
C PRO A 360 4.98 -19.18 8.12
N GLY A 361 5.69 -19.86 9.01
CA GLY A 361 6.38 -21.12 8.69
C GLY A 361 7.61 -21.01 7.78
N LYS A 362 7.88 -19.83 7.20
CA LYS A 362 9.04 -19.61 6.31
C LYS A 362 9.99 -18.61 6.95
N ARG A 363 11.14 -19.06 7.44
CA ARG A 363 12.16 -18.18 8.02
C ARG A 363 13.19 -17.79 6.97
N LYS A 364 13.44 -16.48 6.81
CA LYS A 364 14.51 -15.92 5.97
C LYS A 364 15.31 -14.92 6.80
N TRP A 365 16.11 -15.43 7.71
CA TRP A 365 16.85 -14.66 8.71
C TRP A 365 17.60 -13.44 8.14
N GLY A 366 18.28 -13.59 7.00
CA GLY A 366 19.00 -12.48 6.36
C GLY A 366 18.06 -11.33 5.94
N LEU A 367 16.94 -11.65 5.30
CA LEU A 367 15.96 -10.65 4.88
C LEU A 367 15.27 -9.97 6.08
N GLN A 368 14.95 -10.75 7.11
CA GLN A 368 14.35 -10.24 8.35
C GLN A 368 15.32 -9.28 9.07
N PHE A 369 16.60 -9.63 9.15
CA PHE A 369 17.63 -8.78 9.75
C PHE A 369 17.86 -7.50 8.97
N VAL A 370 17.96 -7.58 7.63
CA VAL A 370 18.07 -6.38 6.77
C VAL A 370 16.86 -5.47 6.92
N SER A 371 15.64 -6.04 6.95
CA SER A 371 14.41 -5.26 7.16
C SER A 371 14.38 -4.60 8.54
N LEU A 372 14.87 -5.27 9.59
CA LEU A 372 14.97 -4.71 10.94
C LEU A 372 15.96 -3.54 10.98
N LEU A 373 17.16 -3.72 10.40
CA LEU A 373 18.14 -2.64 10.35
C LEU A 373 17.63 -1.45 9.54
N ALA A 374 17.01 -1.68 8.39
CA ALA A 374 16.45 -0.62 7.57
C ALA A 374 15.34 0.14 8.32
N ALA A 375 14.44 -0.56 8.99
CA ALA A 375 13.38 0.04 9.79
C ALA A 375 13.93 0.86 10.97
N ALA A 376 14.87 0.29 11.73
CA ALA A 376 15.49 0.97 12.86
C ALA A 376 16.26 2.22 12.42
N SER A 377 17.04 2.12 11.33
CA SER A 377 17.78 3.26 10.77
C SER A 377 16.83 4.35 10.28
N ALA A 378 15.78 3.98 9.54
CA ALA A 378 14.82 4.96 9.02
C ALA A 378 14.10 5.71 10.17
N VAL A 379 13.64 4.99 11.18
CA VAL A 379 13.00 5.59 12.36
C VAL A 379 13.99 6.48 13.13
N TYR A 380 15.21 6.01 13.38
CA TYR A 380 16.23 6.79 14.06
C TYR A 380 16.55 8.10 13.34
N PHE A 381 16.81 8.03 12.02
CA PHE A 381 17.13 9.23 11.25
C PHE A 381 15.93 10.20 11.15
N MET A 382 14.71 9.69 10.97
CA MET A 382 13.52 10.53 10.95
C MET A 382 13.27 11.21 12.31
N LEU A 383 13.34 10.47 13.41
CA LEU A 383 13.17 11.06 14.73
C LEU A 383 14.29 12.06 15.04
N ASN A 384 15.57 11.70 14.79
CA ASN A 384 16.68 12.62 14.97
C ASN A 384 16.49 13.90 14.16
N TRP A 385 16.08 13.79 12.91
CA TRP A 385 15.76 14.96 12.08
C TRP A 385 14.60 15.76 12.67
N GLY A 386 13.47 15.13 12.99
CA GLY A 386 12.28 15.81 13.50
C GLY A 386 12.51 16.56 14.81
N TYR A 387 13.35 16.01 15.71
CA TYR A 387 13.67 16.65 16.99
C TYR A 387 14.79 17.68 16.92
N HIS A 388 15.65 17.65 15.89
CA HIS A 388 16.81 18.56 15.78
C HIS A 388 16.76 19.48 14.55
N ASN A 389 15.61 19.51 13.87
CA ASN A 389 15.46 20.42 12.74
C ASN A 389 15.11 21.82 13.26
N ASP A 390 15.92 22.82 12.87
CA ASP A 390 15.73 24.25 13.20
C ASP A 390 14.51 24.86 12.46
N ARG A 391 13.36 24.24 12.64
CA ARG A 391 12.10 24.79 12.12
C ARG A 391 11.50 25.73 13.15
N PRO A 392 10.83 26.82 12.71
CA PRO A 392 10.12 27.70 13.61
C PRO A 392 9.26 26.94 14.63
N ASP A 393 8.47 25.97 14.16
CA ASP A 393 7.59 25.18 15.04
C ASP A 393 8.33 24.39 16.11
N THR A 394 9.52 23.85 15.81
CA THR A 394 10.34 23.09 16.75
C THR A 394 10.88 24.01 17.85
N GLU A 395 11.47 25.14 17.44
CA GLU A 395 12.03 26.09 18.40
C GLU A 395 10.93 26.84 19.16
N ASN A 396 9.79 27.18 18.51
CA ASN A 396 8.60 27.73 19.16
C ASN A 396 8.03 26.79 20.24
N ALA A 397 7.96 25.48 19.95
CA ALA A 397 7.48 24.50 20.93
C ALA A 397 8.46 24.32 22.10
N ARG A 398 9.79 24.34 21.83
CA ARG A 398 10.83 24.31 22.87
C ARG A 398 10.71 25.53 23.77
N ALA A 399 10.64 26.72 23.16
CA ALA A 399 10.49 27.97 23.86
C ALA A 399 9.20 28.03 24.68
N GLN A 400 8.09 27.51 24.15
CA GLN A 400 6.82 27.41 24.89
C GLN A 400 6.99 26.59 26.18
N GLY A 401 7.63 25.42 26.11
CA GLY A 401 7.91 24.60 27.29
C GLY A 401 8.80 25.34 28.30
N GLN A 402 9.79 26.08 27.85
CA GLN A 402 10.66 26.91 28.70
C GLN A 402 9.89 28.07 29.35
N ILE A 403 8.97 28.71 28.61
CA ILE A 403 8.08 29.77 29.13
C ILE A 403 7.17 29.20 30.22
N GLU A 404 6.54 28.06 30.00
CA GLU A 404 5.65 27.39 30.94
C GLU A 404 6.37 26.99 32.24
N ASN A 405 7.66 26.64 32.13
CA ASN A 405 8.52 26.33 33.29
C ASN A 405 9.09 27.59 33.98
N GLY A 406 8.83 28.78 33.45
CA GLY A 406 9.39 30.04 33.96
C GLY A 406 10.85 30.31 33.60
N GLU A 407 11.40 29.54 32.65
CA GLU A 407 12.79 29.62 32.18
C GLU A 407 12.94 30.69 31.09
N TYR A 408 12.52 31.92 31.39
CA TYR A 408 12.45 33.01 30.37
C TYR A 408 13.80 33.33 29.74
N GLY A 409 14.92 33.18 30.43
CA GLY A 409 16.26 33.39 29.87
C GLY A 409 16.60 32.38 28.79
N ALA A 410 16.27 31.10 29.02
CA ALA A 410 16.49 30.05 28.01
C ALA A 410 15.54 30.20 26.80
N ALA A 411 14.28 30.55 27.02
CA ALA A 411 13.32 30.83 25.97
C ALA A 411 13.77 32.02 25.09
N TYR A 412 14.30 33.07 25.71
CA TYR A 412 14.84 34.23 24.99
C TYR A 412 15.99 33.83 24.03
N GLU A 413 16.98 33.07 24.51
CA GLU A 413 18.09 32.61 23.67
C GLU A 413 17.62 31.72 22.51
N THR A 414 16.70 30.80 22.79
CA THR A 414 16.12 29.91 21.78
C THR A 414 15.42 30.71 20.65
N LEU A 415 14.57 31.67 21.03
CA LEU A 415 13.76 32.45 20.07
C LEU A 415 14.62 33.53 19.36
N LEU A 416 15.53 34.14 20.09
CA LEU A 416 16.46 35.12 19.49
C LEU A 416 17.35 34.46 18.41
N GLY A 417 17.84 33.25 18.66
CA GLY A 417 18.57 32.47 17.66
C GLY A 417 17.75 32.26 16.39
N LEU A 418 16.50 31.80 16.52
CA LEU A 418 15.60 31.57 15.42
C LEU A 418 15.29 32.82 14.60
N VAL A 419 15.01 33.92 15.28
CA VAL A 419 14.68 35.23 14.66
C VAL A 419 15.90 35.87 13.99
N SER A 420 17.08 35.76 14.62
CA SER A 420 18.34 36.31 14.06
C SER A 420 18.78 35.60 12.77
N GLU A 421 18.43 34.33 12.58
CA GLU A 421 18.63 33.57 11.36
C GLU A 421 17.58 33.86 10.26
N GLY A 422 16.62 34.74 10.52
CA GLY A 422 15.54 35.07 9.59
C GLY A 422 14.50 33.98 9.40
N LYS A 423 14.45 32.99 10.30
CA LYS A 423 13.54 31.85 10.24
C LYS A 423 12.27 32.06 11.07
N GLY A 424 12.15 33.15 11.84
CA GLY A 424 11.00 33.38 12.73
C GLY A 424 9.70 33.67 11.97
N ASP A 425 8.61 33.08 12.39
CA ASP A 425 7.23 33.35 11.99
C ASP A 425 6.51 34.27 13.01
N ALA A 426 5.23 34.56 12.80
CA ALA A 426 4.45 35.44 13.68
C ALA A 426 4.45 34.92 15.14
N ASP A 427 4.30 33.60 15.35
CA ASP A 427 4.32 32.97 16.66
C ASP A 427 5.70 33.06 17.35
N SER A 428 6.79 32.94 16.57
CA SER A 428 8.15 33.12 17.07
C SER A 428 8.38 34.54 17.60
N TYR A 429 7.97 35.53 16.80
CA TYR A 429 8.09 36.93 17.22
C TYR A 429 7.19 37.28 18.41
N PHE A 430 5.98 36.70 18.46
CA PHE A 430 5.08 36.86 19.60
C PHE A 430 5.67 36.28 20.89
N LYS A 431 6.19 35.04 20.85
CA LYS A 431 6.79 34.38 22.00
C LYS A 431 8.07 35.09 22.46
N LEU A 432 8.88 35.57 21.51
CA LEU A 432 10.07 36.36 21.83
C LEU A 432 9.67 37.64 22.55
N ALA A 433 8.71 38.39 22.01
CA ALA A 433 8.21 39.62 22.62
C ALA A 433 7.61 39.38 24.01
N TYR A 434 6.81 38.30 24.18
CA TYR A 434 6.28 37.89 25.48
C TYR A 434 7.40 37.60 26.49
N THR A 435 8.41 36.85 26.06
CA THR A 435 9.55 36.51 26.90
C THR A 435 10.37 37.75 27.29
N GLU A 436 10.56 38.68 26.35
CA GLU A 436 11.22 39.99 26.59
C GLU A 436 10.45 40.83 27.59
N ALA A 437 9.11 40.86 27.48
CA ALA A 437 8.26 41.56 28.44
C ALA A 437 8.42 40.98 29.88
N GLN A 438 8.47 39.64 30.00
CA GLN A 438 8.74 38.99 31.32
C GLN A 438 10.14 39.33 31.87
N LEU A 439 11.11 39.55 30.98
CA LEU A 439 12.47 39.99 31.31
C LEU A 439 12.58 41.51 31.48
N GLN A 440 11.49 42.25 31.44
CA GLN A 440 11.40 43.72 31.49
C GLN A 440 12.15 44.48 30.36
N LYS A 441 12.38 43.80 29.20
CA LYS A 441 12.95 44.38 28.00
C LYS A 441 11.87 45.00 27.13
N TYR A 442 11.07 45.94 27.66
CA TYR A 442 9.84 46.43 27.02
C TYR A 442 10.02 47.03 25.64
N GLU A 443 11.13 47.76 25.37
CA GLU A 443 11.36 48.34 24.06
C GLU A 443 11.59 47.32 22.95
N ASP A 444 12.27 46.21 23.27
CA ASP A 444 12.46 45.12 22.32
C ASP A 444 11.17 44.31 22.17
N ALA A 445 10.43 44.08 23.26
CA ALA A 445 9.13 43.45 23.22
C ALA A 445 8.14 44.20 22.31
N LYS A 446 8.08 45.53 22.38
CA LYS A 446 7.23 46.33 21.46
C LYS A 446 7.62 46.14 20.00
N LYS A 447 8.90 46.12 19.68
CA LYS A 447 9.37 45.87 18.29
C LYS A 447 8.93 44.50 17.78
N HIS A 448 9.08 43.45 18.62
CA HIS A 448 8.81 42.11 18.19
C HIS A 448 7.30 41.81 18.19
N PHE A 449 6.48 42.39 19.10
CA PHE A 449 5.01 42.32 18.97
C PHE A 449 4.52 43.00 17.70
N ASN A 450 5.05 44.20 17.34
CA ASN A 450 4.72 44.83 16.08
C ASN A 450 5.13 43.97 14.89
N ARG A 451 6.28 43.28 14.96
CA ARG A 451 6.70 42.39 13.88
C ARG A 451 5.79 41.16 13.76
N ALA A 452 5.29 40.61 14.86
CA ALA A 452 4.29 39.56 14.83
C ALA A 452 2.99 40.02 14.16
N ILE A 453 2.53 41.24 14.48
CA ILE A 453 1.33 41.86 13.89
C ILE A 453 1.54 42.16 12.39
N GLU A 454 2.74 42.58 11.97
CA GLU A 454 3.05 42.77 10.54
C GLU A 454 2.93 41.46 9.75
N LEU A 455 3.35 40.36 10.34
CA LEU A 455 3.27 39.02 9.73
C LEU A 455 1.85 38.44 9.76
N GLU A 456 1.11 38.72 10.84
CA GLU A 456 -0.26 38.26 11.06
C GLU A 456 -1.10 39.40 11.65
N PRO A 457 -1.76 40.22 10.81
CA PRO A 457 -2.51 41.43 11.25
C PRO A 457 -3.67 41.15 12.21
N ASP A 458 -4.18 39.93 12.24
CA ASP A 458 -5.27 39.50 13.12
C ASP A 458 -4.79 38.70 14.36
N PHE A 459 -3.54 38.87 14.78
CA PHE A 459 -2.98 38.22 15.94
C PHE A 459 -3.41 38.95 17.22
N HIS A 460 -4.59 38.63 17.73
CA HIS A 460 -5.26 39.35 18.82
C HIS A 460 -4.45 39.33 20.14
N GLU A 461 -3.73 38.21 20.46
CA GLU A 461 -2.87 38.16 21.65
C GLU A 461 -1.69 39.13 21.54
N ALA A 462 -1.12 39.33 20.37
CA ALA A 462 -0.03 40.28 20.16
C ALA A 462 -0.51 41.70 20.38
N HIS A 463 -1.67 42.06 19.83
CA HIS A 463 -2.32 43.35 20.07
C HIS A 463 -2.59 43.56 21.57
N PHE A 464 -3.15 42.59 22.26
CA PHE A 464 -3.50 42.71 23.67
C PHE A 464 -2.23 42.88 24.55
N ASN A 465 -1.19 42.10 24.35
CA ASN A 465 0.04 42.23 25.14
C ASN A 465 0.74 43.56 24.86
N LEU A 466 0.72 44.03 23.61
CA LEU A 466 1.26 45.34 23.26
C LEU A 466 0.46 46.48 23.95
N ALA A 467 -0.87 46.36 24.02
CA ALA A 467 -1.73 47.30 24.78
C ALA A 467 -1.38 47.33 26.26
N LEU A 468 -1.11 46.20 26.88
CA LEU A 468 -0.68 46.12 28.26
C LEU A 468 0.64 46.87 28.50
N ILE A 469 1.64 46.68 27.63
CA ILE A 469 2.95 47.37 27.73
C ILE A 469 2.76 48.88 27.61
N TYR A 470 1.97 49.40 26.62
CA TYR A 470 1.72 50.81 26.46
C TYR A 470 0.98 51.39 27.67
N TYR A 471 0.02 50.66 28.22
CA TYR A 471 -0.70 51.08 29.46
C TYR A 471 0.25 51.20 30.65
N GLU A 472 1.14 50.23 30.88
CA GLU A 472 2.14 50.27 31.95
C GLU A 472 3.14 51.43 31.81
N GLN A 473 3.43 51.83 30.57
CA GLN A 473 4.29 52.99 30.25
C GLN A 473 3.55 54.32 30.27
N GLY A 474 2.22 54.33 30.48
CA GLY A 474 1.40 55.56 30.53
C GLY A 474 0.99 56.11 29.17
N ASP A 475 1.25 55.39 28.07
CA ASP A 475 0.79 55.75 26.74
C ASP A 475 -0.61 55.22 26.49
N ILE A 476 -1.58 55.94 27.03
CA ILE A 476 -3.00 55.52 27.03
C ILE A 476 -3.58 55.47 25.60
N GLU A 477 -3.13 56.36 24.70
CA GLU A 477 -3.67 56.42 23.33
C GLU A 477 -3.28 55.16 22.51
N GLU A 478 -2.01 54.76 22.51
CA GLU A 478 -1.60 53.53 21.83
C GLU A 478 -2.15 52.28 22.57
N ALA A 479 -2.30 52.32 23.90
CA ALA A 479 -2.95 51.25 24.64
C ALA A 479 -4.40 51.03 24.18
N LYS A 480 -5.21 52.09 24.06
CA LYS A 480 -6.59 52.00 23.58
C LYS A 480 -6.69 51.47 22.18
N LYS A 481 -5.86 51.97 21.27
CA LYS A 481 -5.82 51.53 19.86
C LYS A 481 -5.58 50.02 19.73
N HIS A 482 -4.60 49.49 20.43
CA HIS A 482 -4.28 48.06 20.39
C HIS A 482 -5.31 47.22 21.15
N ALA A 483 -5.86 47.69 22.28
CA ALA A 483 -6.89 46.98 23.03
C ALA A 483 -8.19 46.87 22.22
N SER A 484 -8.63 47.98 21.56
CA SER A 484 -9.80 47.97 20.67
C SER A 484 -9.61 46.94 19.53
N ARG A 485 -8.41 46.91 18.93
CA ARG A 485 -8.14 45.94 17.84
C ARG A 485 -8.19 44.50 18.33
N ALA A 486 -7.66 44.18 19.52
CA ALA A 486 -7.72 42.84 20.10
C ALA A 486 -9.18 42.40 20.35
N GLU A 487 -10.04 43.34 20.84
CA GLU A 487 -11.47 43.06 21.06
C GLU A 487 -12.22 42.84 19.74
N GLU A 488 -11.95 43.66 18.72
CA GLU A 488 -12.55 43.52 17.40
C GLU A 488 -12.28 42.15 16.75
N ILE A 489 -11.03 41.65 16.91
CA ILE A 489 -10.58 40.37 16.32
C ILE A 489 -11.17 39.17 17.09
N SER A 490 -11.20 39.27 18.44
CA SER A 490 -11.57 38.13 19.28
C SER A 490 -12.42 38.60 20.47
N ASP A 491 -13.66 38.09 20.57
CA ASP A 491 -14.64 38.45 21.60
C ASP A 491 -14.32 37.74 22.95
N GLN A 492 -13.12 37.97 23.48
CA GLN A 492 -12.73 37.47 24.80
C GLN A 492 -13.08 38.45 25.90
N GLU A 493 -13.66 37.95 27.02
CA GLU A 493 -14.07 38.76 28.17
C GLU A 493 -12.92 39.62 28.71
N LYS A 494 -11.70 39.07 28.79
CA LYS A 494 -10.52 39.79 29.28
C LYS A 494 -10.12 40.99 28.42
N TYR A 495 -10.39 40.98 27.09
CA TYR A 495 -10.10 42.09 26.20
C TYR A 495 -11.12 43.20 26.38
N ARG A 496 -12.40 42.85 26.47
CA ARG A 496 -13.50 43.82 26.76
C ARG A 496 -13.31 44.48 28.12
N ASP A 497 -12.97 43.74 29.16
CA ASP A 497 -12.80 44.30 30.52
C ASP A 497 -11.60 45.22 30.61
N PHE A 498 -10.50 44.87 29.91
CA PHE A 498 -9.32 45.74 29.84
C PHE A 498 -9.64 47.02 29.05
N PHE A 499 -10.26 46.90 27.89
CA PHE A 499 -10.64 48.10 27.07
C PHE A 499 -11.52 49.05 27.85
N LYS A 500 -12.60 48.55 28.51
CA LYS A 500 -13.47 49.39 29.40
C LYS A 500 -12.73 50.03 30.53
N LYS A 501 -11.67 49.43 31.04
CA LYS A 501 -10.89 49.99 32.15
C LYS A 501 -10.04 51.19 31.74
N ILE A 502 -9.63 51.24 30.48
CA ILE A 502 -8.73 52.27 29.92
C ILE A 502 -9.47 53.30 29.05
N GLU A 503 -10.78 53.08 28.73
CA GLU A 503 -11.65 54.01 28.04
C GLU A 503 -11.88 55.26 28.87
#